data_bf4dd5201446287f62bcfddfade5a576
#
_entry.id   bf4dd5201446287f62bcfddfade5a576
#
_cell.length_a   1.000
_cell.length_b   1.000
_cell.length_c   1.000
_cell.angle_alpha   90.00
_cell.angle_beta   90.00
_cell.angle_gamma   90.00
#
_symmetry.space_group_name_H-M   'P 1'
#
loop_
_entity.id
_entity.type
_entity.pdbx_description
1 polymer ?
#
loop_
_entity_poly.entity_id
_entity_poly.type
_entity_poly.pdbx_seq_one_letter_code
_entity_poly.pdbx_strand_id
1 'polypeptide(L)'
;MPASSHRLDVVLIPVSESRVMTGTPPFTGPELCHLQAHEVIDLLKRGEISPQDCLDAAFTRIDQIEPTINAMPTTCRDRAYAAAASLDVSHHGKAGFLAGLPIAIKDLTPVEGVRTTFGTKAFADFVPAASDPLVARLESRGGIVVGKTNTPEMGAGANTFNAVFGATLNPWDTHLNPGGSSGGAAASLATGEVWLSHGSDHGGSLR
;
A
#
# COMPACT_ATOMS: atom_id res chain seq x y z
N MET A 1 17.44 59.62 6.09
CA MET A 1 17.48 58.33 5.37
C MET A 1 16.14 57.66 5.54
N PRO A 2 15.28 57.53 4.53
CA PRO A 2 13.98 56.87 4.68
C PRO A 2 14.14 55.33 4.61
N ALA A 3 13.44 54.66 5.50
CA ALA A 3 13.39 53.20 5.56
C ALA A 3 12.60 52.63 4.39
N SER A 4 13.23 51.71 3.65
CA SER A 4 12.62 50.95 2.55
C SER A 4 11.66 49.93 3.12
N SER A 5 10.36 50.12 2.93
CA SER A 5 9.32 49.13 3.21
C SER A 5 9.28 48.13 2.05
N HIS A 6 9.88 46.93 2.23
CA HIS A 6 9.63 45.79 1.33
C HIS A 6 8.22 45.29 1.59
N ARG A 7 7.28 45.60 0.72
CA ARG A 7 6.01 44.86 0.60
C ARG A 7 6.33 43.49 -0.02
N LEU A 8 6.01 42.41 0.71
CA LEU A 8 5.90 41.10 0.14
C LEU A 8 4.63 41.09 -0.72
N ASP A 9 4.78 41.13 -2.03
CA ASP A 9 3.69 40.87 -2.96
C ASP A 9 3.34 39.37 -2.86
N VAL A 10 2.26 39.08 -2.15
CA VAL A 10 1.65 37.74 -2.16
C VAL A 10 1.01 37.54 -3.53
N VAL A 11 1.69 36.83 -4.41
CA VAL A 11 1.10 36.38 -5.66
C VAL A 11 0.04 35.33 -5.31
N LEU A 12 -1.21 35.75 -5.26
CA LEU A 12 -2.34 34.84 -5.23
C LEU A 12 -2.37 34.11 -6.58
N ILE A 13 -1.92 32.86 -6.59
CA ILE A 13 -2.14 31.95 -7.72
C ILE A 13 -3.66 31.73 -7.77
N PRO A 14 -4.34 32.07 -8.87
CA PRO A 14 -5.77 31.79 -8.98
C PRO A 14 -5.93 30.27 -8.85
N VAL A 15 -6.67 29.82 -7.85
CA VAL A 15 -7.16 28.47 -7.76
C VAL A 15 -8.03 28.28 -9.00
N SER A 16 -7.47 27.64 -10.04
CA SER A 16 -8.27 27.23 -11.19
C SER A 16 -9.41 26.39 -10.64
N GLU A 17 -10.62 26.72 -11.07
CA GLU A 17 -11.85 26.00 -10.67
C GLU A 17 -11.56 24.52 -10.63
N SER A 18 -11.68 23.94 -9.44
CA SER A 18 -11.54 22.52 -9.23
C SER A 18 -12.55 21.83 -10.14
N ARG A 19 -12.07 21.31 -11.24
CA ARG A 19 -12.85 20.45 -12.13
C ARG A 19 -13.26 19.26 -11.26
N VAL A 20 -14.47 19.32 -10.73
CA VAL A 20 -15.12 18.20 -10.08
C VAL A 20 -15.14 17.10 -11.14
N MET A 21 -14.23 16.15 -11.02
CA MET A 21 -14.20 14.96 -11.85
C MET A 21 -15.47 14.17 -11.52
N THR A 22 -16.55 14.44 -12.25
CA THR A 22 -17.84 13.73 -12.14
C THR A 22 -17.78 12.38 -12.87
N GLY A 23 -16.69 11.65 -12.74
CA GLY A 23 -16.54 10.30 -13.25
C GLY A 23 -15.49 9.60 -12.43
N THR A 24 -15.77 8.37 -12.02
CA THR A 24 -14.73 7.45 -11.51
C THR A 24 -13.64 7.40 -12.58
N PRO A 25 -12.36 7.70 -12.25
CA PRO A 25 -11.30 7.59 -13.25
C PRO A 25 -11.33 6.18 -13.84
N PRO A 26 -11.11 6.01 -15.15
CA PRO A 26 -11.15 4.71 -15.76
C PRO A 26 -10.08 3.83 -15.09
N PHE A 27 -10.53 2.89 -14.30
CA PHE A 27 -9.65 1.91 -13.68
C PHE A 27 -9.18 0.94 -14.76
N THR A 28 -7.88 0.85 -15.01
CA THR A 28 -7.29 0.09 -16.11
C THR A 28 -6.60 -1.21 -15.66
N GLY A 29 -6.82 -1.61 -14.41
CA GLY A 29 -6.24 -2.83 -13.84
C GLY A 29 -6.97 -4.12 -14.24
N PRO A 30 -6.46 -5.29 -13.83
CA PRO A 30 -7.15 -6.56 -13.96
C PRO A 30 -8.55 -6.50 -13.31
N GLU A 31 -9.50 -7.25 -13.86
CA GLU A 31 -10.93 -7.13 -13.49
C GLU A 31 -11.18 -7.27 -11.98
N LEU A 32 -10.53 -8.23 -11.31
CA LEU A 32 -10.67 -8.41 -9.86
C LEU A 32 -10.24 -7.18 -9.04
N CYS A 33 -9.25 -6.43 -9.50
CA CYS A 33 -8.76 -5.24 -8.81
C CYS A 33 -9.77 -4.08 -8.78
N HIS A 34 -10.88 -4.15 -9.54
CA HIS A 34 -11.98 -3.17 -9.50
C HIS A 34 -12.94 -3.40 -8.34
N LEU A 35 -12.96 -4.62 -7.79
CA LEU A 35 -13.89 -5.00 -6.75
C LEU A 35 -13.45 -4.47 -5.38
N GLN A 36 -14.41 -4.27 -4.49
CA GLN A 36 -14.13 -3.96 -3.09
C GLN A 36 -13.63 -5.21 -2.34
N ALA A 37 -12.86 -5.02 -1.27
CA ALA A 37 -12.31 -6.13 -0.49
C ALA A 37 -13.37 -7.15 -0.02
N HIS A 38 -14.56 -6.69 0.39
CA HIS A 38 -15.63 -7.56 0.83
C HIS A 38 -16.21 -8.39 -0.32
N GLU A 39 -16.32 -7.82 -1.53
CA GLU A 39 -16.80 -8.52 -2.73
C GLU A 39 -15.83 -9.65 -3.11
N VAL A 40 -14.52 -9.37 -3.10
CA VAL A 40 -13.49 -10.38 -3.37
C VAL A 40 -13.51 -11.48 -2.31
N ILE A 41 -13.62 -11.14 -1.02
CA ILE A 41 -13.74 -12.12 0.07
C ILE A 41 -14.98 -13.01 -0.10
N ASP A 42 -16.09 -12.46 -0.53
CA ASP A 42 -17.32 -13.23 -0.77
C ASP A 42 -17.16 -14.18 -1.96
N LEU A 43 -16.50 -13.77 -3.05
CA LEU A 43 -16.17 -14.67 -4.17
C LEU A 43 -15.23 -15.81 -3.74
N LEU A 44 -14.17 -15.49 -2.96
CA LEU A 44 -13.25 -16.46 -2.39
C LEU A 44 -13.97 -17.47 -1.50
N LYS A 45 -14.86 -17.03 -0.61
CA LYS A 45 -15.63 -17.90 0.28
C LYS A 45 -16.59 -18.83 -0.46
N ARG A 46 -17.14 -18.39 -1.59
CA ARG A 46 -18.02 -19.21 -2.44
C ARG A 46 -17.24 -20.12 -3.39
N GLY A 47 -15.89 -19.98 -3.45
CA GLY A 47 -15.05 -20.75 -4.37
C GLY A 47 -15.22 -20.39 -5.85
N GLU A 48 -15.75 -19.17 -6.12
CA GLU A 48 -15.90 -18.65 -7.48
C GLU A 48 -14.56 -18.15 -8.05
N ILE A 49 -13.66 -17.75 -7.16
CA ILE A 49 -12.26 -17.43 -7.45
C ILE A 49 -11.36 -18.07 -6.39
N SER A 50 -10.10 -18.27 -6.71
CA SER A 50 -9.07 -18.79 -5.82
C SER A 50 -8.16 -17.68 -5.27
N PRO A 51 -7.44 -17.91 -4.15
CA PRO A 51 -6.39 -17.00 -3.71
C PRO A 51 -5.30 -16.76 -4.77
N GLN A 52 -5.00 -17.77 -5.60
CA GLN A 52 -4.06 -17.64 -6.71
C GLN A 52 -4.55 -16.63 -7.75
N ASP A 53 -5.84 -16.66 -8.12
CA ASP A 53 -6.41 -15.69 -9.06
C ASP A 53 -6.27 -14.26 -8.53
N CYS A 54 -6.47 -14.06 -7.22
CA CYS A 54 -6.26 -12.77 -6.58
C CYS A 54 -4.78 -12.35 -6.57
N LEU A 55 -3.85 -13.28 -6.34
CA LEU A 55 -2.41 -13.00 -6.39
C LEU A 55 -1.98 -12.64 -7.81
N ASP A 56 -2.45 -13.37 -8.83
CA ASP A 56 -2.15 -13.09 -10.23
C ASP A 56 -2.64 -11.69 -10.64
N ALA A 57 -3.86 -11.32 -10.23
CA ALA A 57 -4.40 -9.99 -10.47
C ALA A 57 -3.58 -8.90 -9.74
N ALA A 58 -3.28 -9.10 -8.45
CA ALA A 58 -2.50 -8.16 -7.65
C ALA A 58 -1.09 -7.96 -8.23
N PHE A 59 -0.35 -9.05 -8.49
CA PHE A 59 1.00 -8.94 -9.01
C PHE A 59 1.06 -8.40 -10.45
N THR A 60 0.09 -8.70 -11.28
CA THR A 60 -0.04 -8.06 -12.60
C THR A 60 -0.22 -6.56 -12.45
N ARG A 61 -1.04 -6.13 -11.50
CA ARG A 61 -1.27 -4.71 -11.25
C ARG A 61 -0.04 -4.02 -10.65
N ILE A 62 0.63 -4.66 -9.69
CA ILE A 62 1.90 -4.17 -9.11
C ILE A 62 2.94 -3.95 -10.21
N ASP A 63 3.13 -4.91 -11.12
CA ASP A 63 4.10 -4.79 -12.21
C ASP A 63 3.80 -3.63 -13.17
N GLN A 64 2.53 -3.27 -13.34
CA GLN A 64 2.12 -2.14 -14.17
C GLN A 64 2.37 -0.79 -13.48
N ILE A 65 2.19 -0.72 -12.16
CA ILE A 65 2.13 0.53 -11.40
C ILE A 65 3.48 0.91 -10.78
N GLU A 66 4.18 -0.06 -10.22
CA GLU A 66 5.39 0.19 -9.42
C GLU A 66 6.51 0.94 -10.14
N PRO A 67 6.75 0.75 -11.45
CA PRO A 67 7.75 1.52 -12.16
C PRO A 67 7.51 3.04 -12.16
N THR A 68 6.26 3.47 -11.92
CA THR A 68 5.88 4.89 -11.90
C THR A 68 5.61 5.39 -10.49
N ILE A 69 4.88 4.63 -9.67
CA ILE A 69 4.34 5.11 -8.40
C ILE A 69 5.25 4.80 -7.21
N ASN A 70 5.93 3.66 -7.23
CA ASN A 70 6.82 3.22 -6.15
C ASN A 70 6.09 3.16 -4.78
N ALA A 71 4.92 2.55 -4.77
CA ALA A 71 4.11 2.37 -3.56
C ALA A 71 4.55 1.16 -2.74
N MET A 72 4.98 0.07 -3.42
CA MET A 72 5.33 -1.23 -2.83
C MET A 72 6.70 -1.73 -3.33
N PRO A 73 7.80 -1.07 -2.97
CA PRO A 73 9.14 -1.37 -3.52
C PRO A 73 9.71 -2.74 -3.14
N THR A 74 9.08 -3.46 -2.23
CA THR A 74 9.47 -4.83 -1.86
C THR A 74 8.28 -5.77 -2.01
N THR A 75 8.36 -6.76 -2.89
CA THR A 75 7.36 -7.83 -3.04
C THR A 75 7.90 -9.16 -2.51
N CYS A 76 7.00 -10.07 -2.12
CA CYS A 76 7.35 -11.41 -1.62
C CYS A 76 6.52 -12.51 -2.31
N ARG A 77 6.62 -12.58 -3.65
CA ARG A 77 5.80 -13.43 -4.53
C ARG A 77 5.82 -14.90 -4.12
N ASP A 78 7.01 -15.51 -4.02
CA ASP A 78 7.13 -16.94 -3.70
C ASP A 78 6.47 -17.27 -2.36
N ARG A 79 6.67 -16.40 -1.35
CA ARG A 79 6.04 -16.52 -0.05
C ARG A 79 4.51 -16.41 -0.14
N ALA A 80 4.00 -15.49 -0.94
CA ALA A 80 2.57 -15.28 -1.13
C ALA A 80 1.90 -16.50 -1.80
N TYR A 81 2.49 -17.03 -2.87
CA TYR A 81 1.96 -18.23 -3.53
C TYR A 81 2.07 -19.46 -2.64
N ALA A 82 3.13 -19.63 -1.85
CA ALA A 82 3.25 -20.71 -0.87
C ALA A 82 2.16 -20.60 0.22
N ALA A 83 1.87 -19.41 0.71
CA ALA A 83 0.80 -19.16 1.67
C ALA A 83 -0.59 -19.47 1.07
N ALA A 84 -0.83 -19.08 -0.18
CA ALA A 84 -2.08 -19.42 -0.87
C ALA A 84 -2.27 -20.92 -1.03
N ALA A 85 -1.21 -21.65 -1.37
CA ALA A 85 -1.25 -23.11 -1.54
C ALA A 85 -1.50 -23.87 -0.22
N SER A 86 -1.13 -23.27 0.92
CA SER A 86 -1.28 -23.88 2.25
C SER A 86 -2.47 -23.33 3.06
N LEU A 87 -3.31 -22.48 2.46
CA LEU A 87 -4.42 -21.82 3.15
C LEU A 87 -5.47 -22.84 3.61
N ASP A 88 -5.79 -22.80 4.91
CA ASP A 88 -6.87 -23.62 5.47
C ASP A 88 -8.25 -22.99 5.20
N VAL A 89 -8.92 -23.52 4.20
CA VAL A 89 -10.26 -23.06 3.78
C VAL A 89 -11.39 -23.47 4.74
N SER A 90 -11.13 -24.33 5.74
CA SER A 90 -12.14 -24.72 6.75
C SER A 90 -12.64 -23.54 7.57
N HIS A 91 -11.94 -22.43 7.54
CA HIS A 91 -12.26 -21.18 8.23
C HIS A 91 -13.13 -20.21 7.41
N HIS A 92 -13.53 -20.50 6.18
CA HIS A 92 -14.30 -19.61 5.33
C HIS A 92 -15.59 -19.09 5.98
N GLY A 93 -16.25 -19.89 6.82
CA GLY A 93 -17.45 -19.47 7.56
C GLY A 93 -17.21 -18.57 8.79
N LYS A 94 -15.95 -18.36 9.21
CA LYS A 94 -15.65 -17.58 10.40
C LYS A 94 -15.69 -16.08 10.11
N ALA A 95 -16.32 -15.32 11.01
CA ALA A 95 -16.32 -13.85 10.94
C ALA A 95 -14.88 -13.29 10.98
N GLY A 96 -14.59 -12.33 10.12
CA GLY A 96 -13.28 -11.69 10.02
C GLY A 96 -12.19 -12.57 9.40
N PHE A 97 -12.55 -13.67 8.70
CA PHE A 97 -11.62 -14.45 7.92
C PHE A 97 -11.47 -13.85 6.52
N LEU A 98 -10.22 -13.58 6.10
CA LEU A 98 -9.88 -12.86 4.86
C LEU A 98 -9.82 -13.79 3.62
N ALA A 99 -9.93 -15.10 3.82
CA ALA A 99 -10.11 -16.12 2.78
C ALA A 99 -9.02 -16.17 1.68
N GLY A 100 -7.83 -15.66 1.96
CA GLY A 100 -6.74 -15.61 0.97
C GLY A 100 -6.58 -14.25 0.30
N LEU A 101 -7.24 -13.19 0.82
CA LEU A 101 -7.13 -11.84 0.27
C LEU A 101 -5.68 -11.34 0.31
N PRO A 102 -5.10 -10.86 -0.82
CA PRO A 102 -3.81 -10.20 -0.84
C PRO A 102 -3.81 -8.91 -0.01
N ILE A 103 -2.80 -8.77 0.85
CA ILE A 103 -2.62 -7.61 1.73
C ILE A 103 -1.19 -7.08 1.65
N ALA A 104 -1.02 -5.78 1.86
CA ALA A 104 0.29 -5.15 1.97
C ALA A 104 0.58 -4.67 3.39
N ILE A 105 1.85 -4.68 3.78
CA ILE A 105 2.29 -4.28 5.11
C ILE A 105 3.27 -3.11 5.02
N LYS A 106 3.02 -2.05 5.77
CA LYS A 106 3.92 -0.89 5.84
C LYS A 106 5.32 -1.31 6.25
N ASP A 107 6.35 -0.74 5.63
CA ASP A 107 7.75 -1.09 5.86
C ASP A 107 8.33 -0.60 7.21
N LEU A 108 7.46 -0.31 8.17
CA LEU A 108 7.77 -0.14 9.59
C LEU A 108 7.42 -1.37 10.45
N THR A 109 6.77 -2.36 9.86
CA THR A 109 6.22 -3.51 10.59
C THR A 109 6.89 -4.78 10.09
N PRO A 110 7.63 -5.51 10.94
CA PRO A 110 8.32 -6.74 10.58
C PRO A 110 7.39 -7.81 10.02
N VAL A 111 7.81 -8.44 8.92
CA VAL A 111 7.20 -9.64 8.33
C VAL A 111 8.28 -10.70 8.22
N GLU A 112 8.07 -11.87 8.84
CA GLU A 112 9.03 -12.97 8.84
C GLU A 112 9.46 -13.35 7.40
N GLY A 113 10.77 -13.40 7.19
CA GLY A 113 11.36 -13.75 5.91
C GLY A 113 11.23 -12.69 4.82
N VAL A 114 10.65 -11.51 5.11
CA VAL A 114 10.50 -10.43 4.14
C VAL A 114 11.33 -9.23 4.54
N ARG A 115 12.18 -8.76 3.63
CA ARG A 115 13.02 -7.57 3.82
C ARG A 115 12.18 -6.41 4.41
N THR A 116 12.66 -5.84 5.52
CA THR A 116 12.01 -4.74 6.24
C THR A 116 13.04 -3.68 6.57
N THR A 117 12.98 -2.54 5.90
CA THR A 117 14.05 -1.53 5.95
C THR A 117 13.79 -0.40 6.92
N PHE A 118 12.58 -0.22 7.40
CA PHE A 118 12.13 0.96 8.17
C PHE A 118 12.41 2.28 7.41
N GLY A 119 12.59 2.22 6.08
CA GLY A 119 12.94 3.36 5.26
C GLY A 119 14.36 3.89 5.48
N THR A 120 15.25 3.16 6.17
CA THR A 120 16.62 3.61 6.48
C THR A 120 17.68 2.67 5.93
N LYS A 121 18.79 3.24 5.48
CA LYS A 121 19.95 2.49 4.99
C LYS A 121 20.57 1.57 6.06
N ALA A 122 20.40 1.89 7.34
CA ALA A 122 20.89 1.07 8.44
C ALA A 122 20.27 -0.33 8.48
N PHE A 123 19.07 -0.49 7.94
CA PHE A 123 18.34 -1.75 7.86
C PHE A 123 18.03 -2.18 6.41
N ALA A 124 18.80 -1.65 5.44
CA ALA A 124 18.53 -1.88 4.01
C ALA A 124 18.43 -3.36 3.62
N ASP A 125 19.17 -4.24 4.30
CA ASP A 125 19.20 -5.68 4.02
C ASP A 125 18.63 -6.52 5.18
N PHE A 126 17.94 -5.89 6.14
CA PHE A 126 17.40 -6.60 7.29
C PHE A 126 16.20 -7.45 6.91
N VAL A 127 16.27 -8.74 7.27
CA VAL A 127 15.18 -9.71 7.13
C VAL A 127 14.78 -10.22 8.52
N PRO A 128 13.58 -9.89 9.01
CA PRO A 128 13.11 -10.33 10.32
C PRO A 128 12.98 -11.85 10.42
N ALA A 129 13.37 -12.42 11.55
CA ALA A 129 13.19 -13.84 11.88
C ALA A 129 11.79 -14.16 12.44
N ALA A 130 10.96 -13.13 12.69
CA ALA A 130 9.57 -13.29 13.16
C ALA A 130 8.73 -12.11 12.69
N SER A 131 7.45 -12.38 12.44
CA SER A 131 6.46 -11.34 12.14
C SER A 131 6.03 -10.57 13.39
N ASP A 132 5.69 -9.30 13.19
CA ASP A 132 4.96 -8.52 14.19
C ASP A 132 3.65 -9.23 14.56
N PRO A 133 3.19 -9.19 15.83
CA PRO A 133 1.93 -9.82 16.25
C PRO A 133 0.71 -9.41 15.44
N LEU A 134 0.65 -8.18 14.93
CA LEU A 134 -0.42 -7.74 14.04
C LEU A 134 -0.38 -8.49 12.71
N VAL A 135 0.81 -8.63 12.11
CA VAL A 135 0.97 -9.37 10.85
C VAL A 135 0.60 -10.84 11.05
N ALA A 136 1.14 -11.48 12.08
CA ALA A 136 0.79 -12.85 12.43
C ALA A 136 -0.73 -13.03 12.63
N ARG A 137 -1.40 -12.02 13.19
CA ARG A 137 -2.86 -12.01 13.36
C ARG A 137 -3.60 -11.91 12.02
N LEU A 138 -3.15 -11.05 11.10
CA LEU A 138 -3.74 -10.93 9.76
C LEU A 138 -3.57 -12.23 8.97
N GLU A 139 -2.39 -12.82 9.01
CA GLU A 139 -2.11 -14.11 8.35
C GLU A 139 -2.92 -15.25 8.95
N SER A 140 -3.05 -15.33 10.28
CA SER A 140 -3.90 -16.33 10.94
C SER A 140 -5.40 -16.18 10.62
N ARG A 141 -5.78 -15.02 10.09
CA ARG A 141 -7.11 -14.73 9.57
C ARG A 141 -7.22 -14.93 8.06
N GLY A 142 -6.22 -15.54 7.45
CA GLY A 142 -6.20 -15.88 6.03
C GLY A 142 -5.84 -14.72 5.10
N GLY A 143 -5.24 -13.66 5.61
CA GLY A 143 -4.63 -12.63 4.75
C GLY A 143 -3.30 -13.11 4.20
N ILE A 144 -3.01 -12.81 2.94
CA ILE A 144 -1.76 -13.20 2.28
C ILE A 144 -0.92 -11.95 2.04
N VAL A 145 0.22 -11.83 2.72
CA VAL A 145 1.13 -10.70 2.53
C VAL A 145 1.80 -10.80 1.17
N VAL A 146 1.67 -9.76 0.33
CA VAL A 146 2.27 -9.69 -1.01
C VAL A 146 3.49 -8.79 -1.08
N GLY A 147 3.65 -7.86 -0.13
CA GLY A 147 4.79 -6.95 -0.11
C GLY A 147 4.77 -5.92 1.00
N LYS A 148 5.79 -5.03 0.96
CA LYS A 148 6.01 -3.96 1.92
C LYS A 148 5.81 -2.61 1.23
N THR A 149 4.92 -1.78 1.80
CA THR A 149 4.63 -0.45 1.28
C THR A 149 5.60 0.59 1.80
N ASN A 150 5.95 1.54 0.95
CA ASN A 150 6.94 2.57 1.23
C ASN A 150 6.52 3.51 2.37
N THR A 151 7.52 4.05 3.08
CA THR A 151 7.38 4.92 4.25
C THR A 151 8.55 5.90 4.30
N PRO A 152 8.45 7.08 4.90
CA PRO A 152 9.63 7.87 5.23
C PRO A 152 10.51 7.14 6.26
N GLU A 153 11.77 7.52 6.35
CA GLU A 153 12.73 6.95 7.28
C GLU A 153 12.17 6.89 8.71
N MET A 154 12.18 5.69 9.31
CA MET A 154 11.65 5.39 10.65
C MET A 154 10.19 5.85 10.87
N GLY A 155 9.43 6.09 9.79
CA GLY A 155 8.09 6.64 9.85
C GLY A 155 8.01 8.13 10.25
N ALA A 156 9.14 8.79 10.35
CA ALA A 156 9.27 10.18 10.79
C ALA A 156 9.15 11.14 9.59
N GLY A 157 7.93 11.53 9.23
CA GLY A 157 7.69 12.49 8.14
C GLY A 157 6.26 12.47 7.63
N ALA A 158 5.83 13.61 7.09
CA ALA A 158 4.52 13.79 6.49
C ALA A 158 4.49 13.45 4.98
N ASN A 159 5.65 13.15 4.39
CA ASN A 159 5.80 12.79 2.98
C ASN A 159 6.55 11.47 2.86
N THR A 160 6.11 10.61 1.91
CA THR A 160 6.68 9.29 1.74
C THR A 160 7.83 9.29 0.74
N PHE A 161 9.03 9.41 1.28
CA PHE A 161 10.30 9.21 0.58
C PHE A 161 11.39 8.78 1.56
N ASN A 162 12.39 8.06 1.08
CA ASN A 162 13.55 7.65 1.88
C ASN A 162 14.77 7.38 0.99
N ALA A 163 15.91 7.16 1.63
CA ALA A 163 17.18 6.95 0.94
C ALA A 163 17.40 5.51 0.44
N VAL A 164 16.49 4.58 0.75
CA VAL A 164 16.56 3.18 0.29
C VAL A 164 15.81 3.00 -1.02
N PHE A 165 14.57 3.53 -1.09
CA PHE A 165 13.64 3.29 -2.18
C PHE A 165 13.27 4.53 -2.99
N GLY A 166 13.64 5.73 -2.53
CA GLY A 166 13.18 6.98 -3.15
C GLY A 166 11.77 7.37 -2.73
N ALA A 167 11.12 8.18 -3.56
CA ALA A 167 9.80 8.74 -3.29
C ALA A 167 8.67 7.87 -3.86
N THR A 168 7.57 7.78 -3.11
CA THR A 168 6.29 7.35 -3.66
C THR A 168 5.58 8.56 -4.27
N LEU A 169 4.95 8.37 -5.42
CA LEU A 169 4.22 9.42 -6.13
C LEU A 169 2.72 9.30 -5.92
N ASN A 170 2.03 10.43 -6.00
CA ASN A 170 0.57 10.45 -5.90
C ASN A 170 -0.05 9.91 -7.22
N PRO A 171 -0.92 8.89 -7.17
CA PRO A 171 -1.49 8.28 -8.37
C PRO A 171 -2.35 9.22 -9.23
N TRP A 172 -2.92 10.28 -8.65
CA TRP A 172 -3.73 11.26 -9.38
C TRP A 172 -2.92 12.37 -10.04
N ASP A 173 -1.74 12.68 -9.46
CA ASP A 173 -0.80 13.66 -10.00
C ASP A 173 0.61 13.28 -9.54
N THR A 174 1.39 12.69 -10.43
CA THR A 174 2.75 12.21 -10.15
C THR A 174 3.77 13.31 -9.87
N HIS A 175 3.40 14.58 -9.97
CA HIS A 175 4.21 15.69 -9.48
C HIS A 175 4.07 15.94 -7.98
N LEU A 176 3.08 15.29 -7.36
CA LEU A 176 2.78 15.42 -5.94
C LEU A 176 3.21 14.18 -5.14
N ASN A 177 3.37 14.37 -3.84
CA ASN A 177 3.58 13.28 -2.88
C ASN A 177 2.22 12.79 -2.34
N PRO A 178 2.04 11.48 -2.04
CA PRO A 178 0.78 10.95 -1.52
C PRO A 178 0.54 11.25 -0.04
N GLY A 179 1.41 12.05 0.58
CA GLY A 179 1.44 12.22 2.04
C GLY A 179 2.26 11.14 2.74
N GLY A 180 2.10 11.03 4.04
CA GLY A 180 2.88 10.08 4.88
C GLY A 180 2.42 10.10 6.36
N SER A 181 2.99 9.21 7.10
CA SER A 181 4.05 8.25 6.80
C SER A 181 3.54 6.95 6.13
N SER A 182 2.23 6.75 5.94
CA SER A 182 1.65 5.57 5.27
C SER A 182 1.31 5.86 3.79
N GLY A 183 2.10 6.70 3.10
CA GLY A 183 1.81 7.11 1.72
C GLY A 183 1.91 5.98 0.72
N GLY A 184 2.84 5.03 0.89
CA GLY A 184 2.87 3.81 0.08
C GLY A 184 1.63 2.96 0.25
N ALA A 185 1.11 2.81 1.48
CA ALA A 185 -0.14 2.11 1.74
C ALA A 185 -1.34 2.79 1.06
N ALA A 186 -1.43 4.12 1.16
CA ALA A 186 -2.49 4.89 0.50
C ALA A 186 -2.42 4.76 -1.03
N ALA A 187 -1.21 4.89 -1.60
CA ALA A 187 -1.00 4.79 -3.05
C ALA A 187 -1.33 3.39 -3.57
N SER A 188 -0.89 2.32 -2.88
CA SER A 188 -1.17 0.93 -3.30
C SER A 188 -2.66 0.59 -3.30
N LEU A 189 -3.45 1.15 -2.38
CA LEU A 189 -4.90 1.04 -2.41
C LEU A 189 -5.53 1.84 -3.55
N ALA A 190 -5.08 3.07 -3.74
CA ALA A 190 -5.60 3.96 -4.77
C ALA A 190 -5.35 3.46 -6.20
N THR A 191 -4.25 2.72 -6.40
CA THR A 191 -3.90 2.12 -7.68
C THR A 191 -4.47 0.73 -7.89
N GLY A 192 -5.09 0.12 -6.88
CA GLY A 192 -5.66 -1.21 -6.94
C GLY A 192 -4.63 -2.34 -6.92
N GLU A 193 -3.45 -2.11 -6.35
CA GLU A 193 -2.41 -3.15 -6.20
C GLU A 193 -2.80 -4.20 -5.16
N VAL A 194 -3.54 -3.79 -4.14
CA VAL A 194 -4.08 -4.66 -3.10
C VAL A 194 -5.44 -4.15 -2.63
N TRP A 195 -6.21 -5.01 -1.99
CA TRP A 195 -7.52 -4.69 -1.41
C TRP A 195 -7.46 -4.23 0.04
N LEU A 196 -6.37 -4.55 0.73
CA LEU A 196 -6.11 -4.15 2.10
C LEU A 196 -4.65 -3.81 2.27
N SER A 197 -4.35 -2.65 2.85
CA SER A 197 -2.98 -2.22 3.12
C SER A 197 -2.86 -1.73 4.56
N HIS A 198 -1.90 -2.30 5.30
CA HIS A 198 -1.62 -1.88 6.67
C HIS A 198 -0.88 -0.54 6.69
N GLY A 199 -1.39 0.37 7.49
CA GLY A 199 -0.73 1.64 7.84
C GLY A 199 -0.66 1.81 9.37
N SER A 200 0.08 2.82 9.82
CA SER A 200 0.17 3.21 11.23
C SER A 200 -0.08 4.71 11.37
N ASP A 201 -0.70 5.13 12.46
CA ASP A 201 -1.01 6.54 12.71
C ASP A 201 -0.59 6.96 14.10
N HIS A 202 0.36 7.88 14.19
CA HIS A 202 0.73 8.57 15.43
C HIS A 202 0.30 10.04 15.37
N GLY A 203 0.51 10.70 14.23
CA GLY A 203 0.26 12.13 14.04
C GLY A 203 -0.64 12.48 12.84
N GLY A 204 -1.43 11.52 12.30
CA GLY A 204 -2.31 11.78 11.17
C GLY A 204 -2.05 10.93 9.93
N SER A 205 -1.17 9.93 10.02
CA SER A 205 -0.71 9.15 8.86
C SER A 205 -1.79 8.30 8.18
N LEU A 206 -2.95 8.10 8.78
CA LEU A 206 -4.13 7.43 8.20
C LEU A 206 -5.32 8.38 8.00
N ARG A 207 -5.14 9.62 8.30
CA ARG A 207 -6.15 10.69 8.27
C ARG A 207 -5.75 11.79 7.31
#